data_26f05126e4f31e54a901450bd3dd89dc
#
_entry.id   26f05126e4f31e54a901450bd3dd89dc
#
_cell.length_a   1.000
_cell.length_b   1.000
_cell.length_c   1.000
_cell.angle_alpha   90.00
_cell.angle_beta   90.00
_cell.angle_gamma   90.00
#
_symmetry.space_group_name_H-M   'P 1'
#
loop_
_entity.id
_entity.type
_entity.pdbx_description
1 polymer ?
#
loop_
_entity_poly.entity_id
_entity_poly.type
_entity_poly.pdbx_seq_one_letter_code
_entity_poly.pdbx_strand_id
1 'polypeptide(L)'
;MSSGLIVLIFIVALILIVGYVVAVILRKRNEALLAALEERKEKLYNLPVNDEVEAVKNMHLIGQSQVAFREWNQKWVDLSLNSFADIENNLFEAEGYNNSFRFMKAKQAIDNIESQIQLIDEDIKAIRQALSDLEEQEQKNSGRVVHALDMFEELQKEVTSDPDRYGSALPEIEKQIGNIQSEFSQFVTLNSSGDPVEAAEILDTAENHIVALKQIVERVPEIVTALQSKLPDQLEDLESGYRKLLESGYHFTETDIESRFQQLHASLKNNMANVSALELDNAIYENEQIQEEIDALYHIFTREIESQKVVKKLVKQLPGYLKHAKDNNSNLAAEVERLGKTFVLNEAFSQQLKELEAELSSQENVVEDALKDSSETQKAYSIVEEELEAIEARLKEIEDEQIGLSDSLSKIEKDDANARQKVNIYANRLHAIKRYMDKRNLPGIPQEFLELFFTASNNTEALMDELEGDKINIESTNRLLDILTNDMNELEEATYRIVQNSTLTEQLLQYSNRYRSFDDHVQAAFDESLYIFEREYDYAASFKVISDALEMVEAGVTDRFVTSYEKTREQIRF
;
A
#
# COMPACT_ATOMS: atom_id res chain seq x y z
N MET A 1 103.93 20.34 44.48
CA MET A 1 102.48 20.31 44.38
C MET A 1 102.11 19.17 43.41
N SER A 2 101.31 18.23 43.84
CA SER A 2 100.99 17.03 43.09
C SER A 2 100.16 17.40 41.87
N SER A 3 100.49 16.81 40.73
CA SER A 3 99.83 17.04 39.43
C SER A 3 98.27 16.92 39.50
N GLY A 4 97.74 16.15 40.50
CA GLY A 4 96.29 16.02 40.74
C GLY A 4 95.63 17.25 41.34
N LEU A 5 96.36 18.06 42.11
CA LEU A 5 95.82 19.30 42.70
C LEU A 5 95.64 20.40 41.62
N ILE A 6 96.52 20.46 40.62
CA ILE A 6 96.44 21.39 39.51
C ILE A 6 95.25 21.05 38.58
N VAL A 7 95.03 19.76 38.34
CA VAL A 7 93.84 19.27 37.51
C VAL A 7 92.56 19.56 38.25
N LEU A 8 92.51 19.36 39.61
CA LEU A 8 91.34 19.70 40.41
C LEU A 8 91.02 21.21 40.37
N ILE A 9 92.01 22.07 40.46
CA ILE A 9 91.86 23.54 40.39
C ILE A 9 91.30 23.92 38.96
N PHE A 10 91.84 23.29 37.92
CA PHE A 10 91.35 23.55 36.56
C PHE A 10 89.88 23.09 36.33
N ILE A 11 89.51 21.94 36.88
CA ILE A 11 88.09 21.46 36.79
C ILE A 11 87.17 22.40 37.58
N VAL A 12 87.54 22.81 38.79
CA VAL A 12 86.78 23.78 39.61
C VAL A 12 86.67 25.12 38.90
N ALA A 13 87.76 25.62 38.28
CA ALA A 13 87.76 26.87 37.51
C ALA A 13 86.86 26.75 36.30
N LEU A 14 86.89 25.61 35.61
CA LEU A 14 85.99 25.34 34.43
C LEU A 14 84.53 25.31 34.82
N ILE A 15 84.19 24.64 35.95
CA ILE A 15 82.81 24.62 36.51
C ILE A 15 82.34 26.04 36.85
N LEU A 16 83.23 26.84 37.51
CA LEU A 16 82.89 28.23 37.83
C LEU A 16 82.68 29.11 36.58
N ILE A 17 83.50 28.93 35.54
CA ILE A 17 83.36 29.64 34.28
C ILE A 17 82.04 29.23 33.53
N VAL A 18 81.77 27.93 33.48
CA VAL A 18 80.52 27.41 32.88
C VAL A 18 79.30 27.89 33.69
N GLY A 19 79.40 27.83 35.06
CA GLY A 19 78.36 28.36 35.95
C GLY A 19 78.09 29.85 35.72
N TYR A 20 79.21 30.64 35.57
CA TYR A 20 79.10 32.06 35.32
C TYR A 20 78.45 32.34 33.91
N VAL A 21 78.87 31.64 32.88
CA VAL A 21 78.29 31.78 31.54
C VAL A 21 76.81 31.43 31.54
N VAL A 22 76.42 30.33 32.18
CA VAL A 22 74.99 29.93 32.31
C VAL A 22 74.23 31.01 33.11
N ALA A 23 74.81 31.53 34.22
CA ALA A 23 74.18 32.60 35.00
C ALA A 23 73.96 33.89 34.13
N VAL A 24 74.94 34.29 33.31
CA VAL A 24 74.80 35.44 32.42
C VAL A 24 73.72 35.19 31.31
N ILE A 25 73.67 33.99 30.75
CA ILE A 25 72.67 33.65 29.76
C ILE A 25 71.26 33.66 30.41
N LEU A 26 71.07 33.07 31.57
CA LEU A 26 69.79 33.07 32.29
C LEU A 26 69.37 34.49 32.68
N ARG A 27 70.36 35.32 33.17
CA ARG A 27 70.10 36.72 33.52
C ARG A 27 69.58 37.49 32.29
N LYS A 28 70.29 37.41 31.13
CA LYS A 28 69.90 38.11 29.92
C LYS A 28 68.55 37.61 29.38
N ARG A 29 68.28 36.30 29.49
CA ARG A 29 67.01 35.74 29.07
C ARG A 29 65.83 36.25 29.91
N ASN A 30 66.00 36.28 31.28
CA ASN A 30 64.99 36.82 32.15
C ASN A 30 64.79 38.34 31.94
N GLU A 31 65.88 39.12 31.75
CA GLU A 31 65.82 40.56 31.38
C GLU A 31 64.98 40.81 30.11
N ALA A 32 65.17 39.98 29.05
CA ALA A 32 64.41 40.09 27.85
C ALA A 32 62.90 39.73 28.04
N LEU A 33 62.60 38.72 28.89
CA LEU A 33 61.22 38.37 29.22
C LEU A 33 60.56 39.46 30.09
N LEU A 34 61.23 40.02 31.05
CA LEU A 34 60.73 41.12 31.89
C LEU A 34 60.43 42.37 31.02
N ALA A 35 61.38 42.75 30.14
CA ALA A 35 61.16 43.86 29.24
C ALA A 35 59.95 43.63 28.29
N ALA A 36 59.74 42.39 27.79
CA ALA A 36 58.61 42.06 26.97
C ALA A 36 57.28 42.10 27.80
N LEU A 37 57.31 41.70 29.07
CA LEU A 37 56.11 41.78 29.95
C LEU A 37 55.78 43.24 30.32
N GLU A 38 56.83 44.07 30.54
CA GLU A 38 56.62 45.49 30.76
C GLU A 38 56.05 46.22 29.58
N GLU A 39 56.57 45.95 28.38
CA GLU A 39 55.99 46.47 27.10
C GLU A 39 54.53 46.04 26.91
N ARG A 40 54.20 44.77 27.25
CA ARG A 40 52.84 44.26 27.16
C ARG A 40 51.92 44.93 28.19
N LYS A 41 52.37 45.14 29.42
CA LYS A 41 51.64 45.90 30.47
C LYS A 41 51.34 47.32 30.00
N GLU A 42 52.38 48.04 29.44
CA GLU A 42 52.20 49.39 28.94
C GLU A 42 51.19 49.47 27.77
N LYS A 43 51.25 48.52 26.88
CA LYS A 43 50.26 48.46 25.77
C LYS A 43 48.86 48.31 26.30
N LEU A 44 48.63 47.47 27.31
CA LEU A 44 47.29 47.28 27.92
C LEU A 44 46.82 48.51 28.70
N TYR A 45 47.75 49.16 29.44
CA TYR A 45 47.42 50.35 30.21
C TYR A 45 47.08 51.57 29.34
N ASN A 46 47.69 51.69 28.18
CA ASN A 46 47.46 52.79 27.21
C ASN A 46 46.24 52.54 26.28
N LEU A 47 45.49 51.46 26.47
CA LEU A 47 44.24 51.29 25.74
C LEU A 47 43.24 52.41 26.10
N PRO A 48 42.39 52.88 25.16
CA PRO A 48 41.48 54.01 25.37
C PRO A 48 40.24 53.67 26.18
N VAL A 49 40.36 52.80 27.21
CA VAL A 49 39.24 52.34 28.05
C VAL A 49 38.63 53.46 28.85
N ASN A 50 39.46 54.45 29.27
CA ASN A 50 38.93 55.62 29.98
C ASN A 50 37.99 56.46 29.09
N ASP A 51 38.35 56.66 27.82
CA ASP A 51 37.55 57.42 26.89
C ASP A 51 36.21 56.70 26.59
N GLU A 52 36.26 55.36 26.48
CA GLU A 52 35.10 54.50 26.31
C GLU A 52 34.16 54.55 27.57
N VAL A 53 34.72 54.50 28.75
CA VAL A 53 33.96 54.68 30.03
C VAL A 53 33.34 56.07 30.10
N GLU A 54 34.02 57.13 29.69
CA GLU A 54 33.53 58.48 29.70
C GLU A 54 32.41 58.70 28.67
N ALA A 55 32.53 58.08 27.50
CA ALA A 55 31.50 58.11 26.47
C ALA A 55 30.18 57.53 27.00
N VAL A 56 30.22 56.31 27.53
CA VAL A 56 29.05 55.62 28.10
C VAL A 56 28.49 56.38 29.34
N LYS A 57 29.35 56.93 30.19
CA LYS A 57 28.95 57.75 31.33
C LYS A 57 28.17 58.99 30.91
N ASN A 58 28.51 59.60 29.79
CA ASN A 58 27.86 60.79 29.25
C ASN A 58 26.49 60.48 28.64
N MET A 59 26.12 59.21 28.42
CA MET A 59 24.78 58.78 27.97
C MET A 59 23.72 58.91 29.10
N HIS A 60 24.14 59.27 30.34
CA HIS A 60 23.21 59.46 31.46
C HIS A 60 22.31 58.26 31.75
N LEU A 61 22.88 57.06 31.72
CA LEU A 61 22.18 55.81 31.90
C LEU A 61 21.43 55.73 33.25
N ILE A 62 20.25 55.12 33.24
CA ILE A 62 19.44 54.82 34.44
C ILE A 62 19.06 53.31 34.44
N GLY A 63 18.32 52.87 35.46
CA GLY A 63 17.74 51.54 35.54
C GLY A 63 18.73 50.41 35.41
N GLN A 64 18.43 49.40 34.60
CA GLN A 64 19.29 48.22 34.36
C GLN A 64 20.60 48.61 33.68
N SER A 65 20.54 49.50 32.71
CA SER A 65 21.76 49.98 32.00
C SER A 65 22.74 50.69 32.93
N GLN A 66 22.25 51.45 33.92
CA GLN A 66 23.09 52.06 34.93
C GLN A 66 23.74 51.01 35.85
N VAL A 67 23.03 49.98 36.23
CA VAL A 67 23.58 48.89 37.06
C VAL A 67 24.69 48.18 36.32
N ALA A 68 24.45 47.77 35.08
CA ALA A 68 25.43 47.11 34.22
C ALA A 68 26.69 48.00 34.02
N PHE A 69 26.50 49.27 33.66
CA PHE A 69 27.62 50.20 33.52
C PHE A 69 28.43 50.34 34.82
N ARG A 70 27.75 50.44 35.98
CA ARG A 70 28.40 50.61 37.29
C ARG A 70 29.28 49.40 37.63
N GLU A 71 28.81 48.20 37.34
CA GLU A 71 29.59 46.95 37.57
C GLU A 71 30.87 46.95 36.72
N TRP A 72 30.80 47.23 35.44
CA TRP A 72 31.93 47.24 34.55
C TRP A 72 32.87 48.41 34.80
N ASN A 73 32.36 49.59 35.15
CA ASN A 73 33.18 50.74 35.54
C ASN A 73 33.92 50.45 36.84
N GLN A 74 33.29 49.84 37.86
CA GLN A 74 33.94 49.42 39.09
C GLN A 74 35.07 48.43 38.83
N LYS A 75 34.85 47.48 37.94
CA LYS A 75 35.85 46.50 37.54
C LYS A 75 37.06 47.17 36.84
N TRP A 76 36.80 48.14 35.97
CA TRP A 76 37.88 48.94 35.36
C TRP A 76 38.66 49.77 36.38
N VAL A 77 37.99 50.44 37.28
CA VAL A 77 38.66 51.19 38.35
C VAL A 77 39.57 50.29 39.19
N ASP A 78 39.09 49.10 39.51
CA ASP A 78 39.91 48.14 40.31
C ASP A 78 41.12 47.64 39.52
N LEU A 79 40.95 47.30 38.25
CA LEU A 79 42.05 46.93 37.36
C LEU A 79 43.09 48.05 37.23
N SER A 80 42.61 49.28 36.90
CA SER A 80 43.52 50.43 36.67
C SER A 80 44.30 50.89 37.88
N LEU A 81 43.69 50.80 39.07
CA LEU A 81 44.32 51.27 40.32
C LEU A 81 45.09 50.17 41.03
N ASN A 82 44.54 48.96 41.10
CA ASN A 82 45.11 47.89 41.95
C ASN A 82 45.91 46.86 41.12
N SER A 83 45.27 46.27 40.06
CA SER A 83 45.91 45.15 39.37
C SER A 83 47.16 45.55 38.58
N PHE A 84 47.15 46.71 37.91
CA PHE A 84 48.38 47.23 37.27
C PHE A 84 49.47 47.61 38.26
N ALA A 85 49.13 48.17 39.42
CA ALA A 85 50.09 48.46 40.46
C ALA A 85 50.73 47.20 41.07
N ASP A 86 49.93 46.13 41.21
CA ASP A 86 50.44 44.83 41.69
C ASP A 86 51.43 44.21 40.70
N ILE A 87 51.15 44.31 39.37
CA ILE A 87 52.06 43.86 38.31
C ILE A 87 53.34 44.64 38.36
N GLU A 88 53.30 45.97 38.55
CA GLU A 88 54.46 46.82 38.60
C GLU A 88 55.38 46.47 39.82
N ASN A 89 54.78 46.22 40.97
CA ASN A 89 55.47 45.73 42.15
C ASN A 89 56.07 44.33 41.87
N ASN A 90 55.37 43.43 41.26
CA ASN A 90 55.84 42.08 40.90
C ASN A 90 56.98 42.12 39.87
N LEU A 91 56.95 43.02 38.89
CA LEU A 91 58.03 43.25 37.95
C LEU A 91 59.29 43.72 38.63
N PHE A 92 59.15 44.70 39.54
CA PHE A 92 60.26 45.19 40.35
C PHE A 92 60.91 44.10 41.24
N GLU A 93 60.05 43.25 41.84
CA GLU A 93 60.50 42.11 42.65
C GLU A 93 61.21 41.05 41.81
N ALA A 94 60.68 40.73 40.60
CA ALA A 94 61.27 39.78 39.67
C ALA A 94 62.60 40.24 39.11
N GLU A 95 62.76 41.56 38.84
CA GLU A 95 64.05 42.17 38.53
C GLU A 95 65.04 42.06 39.65
N GLY A 96 64.57 42.32 40.89
CA GLY A 96 65.41 42.17 42.13
C GLY A 96 65.92 40.74 42.31
N TYR A 97 65.10 39.73 42.06
CA TYR A 97 65.53 38.33 42.06
C TYR A 97 66.51 38.02 40.91
N ASN A 98 66.33 38.56 39.74
CA ASN A 98 67.21 38.35 38.57
C ASN A 98 68.57 38.99 38.82
N ASN A 99 68.61 40.20 39.39
CA ASN A 99 69.84 40.93 39.73
C ASN A 99 70.60 40.27 40.89
N SER A 100 69.85 39.57 41.78
CA SER A 100 70.46 38.84 42.93
C SER A 100 70.84 37.40 42.58
N PHE A 101 70.88 37.04 41.29
CA PHE A 101 71.17 35.69 40.75
C PHE A 101 70.23 34.57 41.24
N ARG A 102 69.01 34.89 41.68
CA ARG A 102 67.99 33.96 42.12
C ARG A 102 67.09 33.57 40.98
N PHE A 103 67.65 32.97 39.90
CA PHE A 103 66.98 32.74 38.62
C PHE A 103 65.75 31.91 38.71
N MET A 104 65.66 30.90 39.58
CA MET A 104 64.46 30.08 39.80
C MET A 104 63.28 30.90 40.33
N LYS A 105 63.59 31.80 41.32
CA LYS A 105 62.58 32.71 41.86
C LYS A 105 62.20 33.79 40.86
N ALA A 106 63.15 34.31 40.10
CA ALA A 106 62.91 35.26 39.03
C ALA A 106 61.98 34.64 37.96
N LYS A 107 62.25 33.39 37.49
CA LYS A 107 61.41 32.70 36.54
C LYS A 107 60.01 32.48 37.09
N GLN A 108 59.87 32.03 38.33
CA GLN A 108 58.52 31.82 38.92
C GLN A 108 57.73 33.13 39.04
N ALA A 109 58.41 34.24 39.38
CA ALA A 109 57.79 35.57 39.38
C ALA A 109 57.37 36.00 37.93
N ILE A 110 58.24 35.78 36.93
CA ILE A 110 57.93 36.05 35.50
C ILE A 110 56.69 35.25 35.04
N ASP A 111 56.65 33.94 35.29
CA ASP A 111 55.53 33.09 34.90
C ASP A 111 54.22 33.57 35.61
N ASN A 112 54.32 34.05 36.86
CA ASN A 112 53.18 34.62 37.58
C ASN A 112 52.71 35.95 36.99
N ILE A 113 53.64 36.85 36.62
CA ILE A 113 53.35 38.14 35.99
C ILE A 113 52.71 37.90 34.62
N GLU A 114 53.21 36.94 33.83
CA GLU A 114 52.67 36.60 32.56
C GLU A 114 51.19 36.15 32.68
N SER A 115 50.88 35.29 33.67
CA SER A 115 49.50 34.87 33.97
C SER A 115 48.61 36.04 34.39
N GLN A 116 49.13 36.96 35.23
CA GLN A 116 48.39 38.15 35.65
C GLN A 116 48.12 39.10 34.48
N ILE A 117 49.09 39.35 33.61
CA ILE A 117 48.91 40.17 32.40
C ILE A 117 47.88 39.54 31.46
N GLN A 118 47.87 38.22 31.33
CA GLN A 118 46.87 37.54 30.53
C GLN A 118 45.45 37.72 31.08
N LEU A 119 45.24 37.56 32.39
CA LEU A 119 43.97 37.79 33.05
C LEU A 119 43.48 39.25 32.88
N ILE A 120 44.40 40.23 33.04
CA ILE A 120 44.06 41.64 32.79
C ILE A 120 43.67 41.88 31.32
N ASP A 121 44.35 41.28 30.35
CA ASP A 121 44.02 41.39 28.95
C ASP A 121 42.61 40.85 28.66
N GLU A 122 42.24 39.70 29.25
CA GLU A 122 40.92 39.12 29.15
C GLU A 122 39.86 40.02 29.81
N ASP A 123 40.14 40.53 31.00
CA ASP A 123 39.22 41.44 31.70
C ASP A 123 39.04 42.78 30.98
N ILE A 124 40.09 43.38 30.44
CA ILE A 124 39.99 44.60 29.63
C ILE A 124 39.15 44.37 28.37
N LYS A 125 39.34 43.23 27.69
CA LYS A 125 38.53 42.89 26.53
C LYS A 125 37.05 42.75 26.90
N ALA A 126 36.76 42.09 28.04
CA ALA A 126 35.38 41.94 28.52
C ALA A 126 34.74 43.29 28.87
N ILE A 127 35.49 44.20 29.53
CA ILE A 127 35.01 45.53 29.86
C ILE A 127 34.73 46.34 28.61
N ARG A 128 35.66 46.37 27.65
CA ARG A 128 35.48 47.11 26.38
C ARG A 128 34.31 46.58 25.55
N GLN A 129 34.17 45.24 25.51
CA GLN A 129 33.02 44.62 24.83
C GLN A 129 31.72 45.05 25.48
N ALA A 130 31.60 45.00 26.81
CA ALA A 130 30.41 45.39 27.53
C ALA A 130 30.07 46.88 27.40
N LEU A 131 31.08 47.76 27.39
CA LEU A 131 30.86 49.21 27.13
C LEU A 131 30.42 49.47 25.69
N SER A 132 31.03 48.78 24.71
CA SER A 132 30.65 48.87 23.31
C SER A 132 29.22 48.34 23.08
N ASP A 133 28.85 47.24 23.78
CA ASP A 133 27.51 46.66 23.69
C ASP A 133 26.43 47.65 24.19
N LEU A 134 26.72 48.39 25.27
CA LEU A 134 25.81 49.42 25.79
C LEU A 134 25.61 50.60 24.78
N GLU A 135 26.68 51.06 24.15
CA GLU A 135 26.65 52.12 23.13
C GLU A 135 25.94 51.67 21.86
N GLU A 136 26.26 50.45 21.39
CA GLU A 136 25.68 49.84 20.17
C GLU A 136 24.19 49.52 20.38
N GLN A 137 23.76 49.17 21.62
CA GLN A 137 22.39 48.83 21.93
C GLN A 137 21.42 49.98 21.64
N GLU A 138 21.77 51.20 22.00
CA GLU A 138 20.92 52.39 21.69
C GLU A 138 20.79 52.58 20.19
N GLN A 139 21.90 52.45 19.46
CA GLN A 139 21.92 52.64 18.01
C GLN A 139 21.15 51.53 17.26
N LYS A 140 21.26 50.29 17.75
CA LYS A 140 20.48 49.14 17.24
C LYS A 140 18.99 49.31 17.54
N ASN A 141 18.63 49.74 18.77
CA ASN A 141 17.23 50.00 19.13
C ASN A 141 16.59 51.01 18.23
N SER A 142 17.32 52.09 17.86
CA SER A 142 16.83 53.15 16.98
C SER A 142 16.51 52.63 15.55
N GLY A 143 17.30 51.69 15.03
CA GLY A 143 17.04 51.08 13.73
C GLY A 143 15.91 50.04 13.78
N ARG A 144 15.87 49.23 14.81
CA ARG A 144 14.84 48.19 15.01
C ARG A 144 13.46 48.78 15.21
N VAL A 145 13.35 49.83 16.03
CA VAL A 145 12.03 50.48 16.31
C VAL A 145 11.38 51.06 15.04
N VAL A 146 12.17 51.61 14.13
CA VAL A 146 11.62 52.10 12.85
C VAL A 146 11.01 50.96 12.07
N HIS A 147 11.73 49.83 11.95
CA HIS A 147 11.21 48.66 11.27
C HIS A 147 9.98 48.05 11.94
N ALA A 148 9.99 47.97 13.28
CA ALA A 148 8.85 47.45 14.04
C ALA A 148 7.63 48.37 13.93
N LEU A 149 7.82 49.70 13.91
CA LEU A 149 6.75 50.67 13.69
C LEU A 149 6.18 50.54 12.28
N ASP A 150 7.01 50.41 11.25
CA ASP A 150 6.53 50.20 9.86
C ASP A 150 5.63 48.96 9.78
N MET A 151 6.08 47.83 10.36
CA MET A 151 5.30 46.59 10.43
C MET A 151 3.98 46.77 11.20
N PHE A 152 4.01 47.49 12.30
CA PHE A 152 2.82 47.77 13.12
C PHE A 152 1.83 48.67 12.39
N GLU A 153 2.28 49.76 11.71
CA GLU A 153 1.44 50.64 10.93
C GLU A 153 0.78 49.90 9.74
N GLU A 154 1.53 49.01 9.07
CA GLU A 154 0.99 48.17 8.00
C GLU A 154 -0.13 47.27 8.54
N LEU A 155 0.13 46.57 9.69
CA LEU A 155 -0.84 45.70 10.34
C LEU A 155 -2.09 46.47 10.80
N GLN A 156 -1.93 47.64 11.42
CA GLN A 156 -3.02 48.49 11.87
C GLN A 156 -3.86 48.98 10.67
N LYS A 157 -3.20 49.36 9.57
CA LYS A 157 -3.87 49.77 8.33
C LYS A 157 -4.64 48.60 7.71
N GLU A 158 -4.09 47.39 7.68
CA GLU A 158 -4.78 46.21 7.18
C GLU A 158 -6.08 45.96 7.96
N VAL A 159 -6.03 45.95 9.29
CA VAL A 159 -7.19 45.70 10.15
C VAL A 159 -8.23 46.80 10.00
N THR A 160 -7.83 48.08 9.91
CA THR A 160 -8.75 49.21 9.80
C THR A 160 -9.34 49.40 8.41
N SER A 161 -8.72 48.89 7.34
CA SER A 161 -9.22 49.05 5.98
C SER A 161 -10.47 48.20 5.69
N ASP A 162 -10.59 47.02 6.30
CA ASP A 162 -11.72 46.10 6.12
C ASP A 162 -12.06 45.36 7.43
N PRO A 163 -12.67 46.05 8.40
CA PRO A 163 -12.95 45.48 9.74
C PRO A 163 -13.93 44.30 9.71
N ASP A 164 -14.85 44.29 8.75
CA ASP A 164 -15.89 43.27 8.65
C ASP A 164 -15.31 41.86 8.38
N ARG A 165 -14.13 41.78 7.78
CA ARG A 165 -13.41 40.49 7.53
C ARG A 165 -13.04 39.76 8.81
N TYR A 166 -12.91 40.45 9.93
CA TYR A 166 -12.49 39.86 11.20
C TYR A 166 -13.67 39.47 12.09
N GLY A 167 -14.88 39.93 11.77
CA GLY A 167 -16.13 39.56 12.44
C GLY A 167 -16.02 39.64 13.97
N SER A 168 -16.30 38.54 14.66
CA SER A 168 -16.27 38.49 16.12
C SER A 168 -14.86 38.56 16.75
N ALA A 169 -13.79 38.42 15.97
CA ALA A 169 -12.41 38.53 16.44
C ALA A 169 -11.91 39.97 16.54
N LEU A 170 -12.56 40.91 15.84
CA LEU A 170 -12.10 42.30 15.73
C LEU A 170 -11.84 42.97 17.09
N PRO A 171 -12.73 42.88 18.11
CA PRO A 171 -12.49 43.57 19.39
C PRO A 171 -11.22 43.11 20.11
N GLU A 172 -10.90 41.83 20.06
CA GLU A 172 -9.69 41.31 20.69
C GLU A 172 -8.43 41.65 19.88
N ILE A 173 -8.52 41.68 18.53
CA ILE A 173 -7.44 42.15 17.64
C ILE A 173 -7.13 43.63 17.94
N GLU A 174 -8.15 44.49 18.04
CA GLU A 174 -7.99 45.90 18.38
C GLU A 174 -7.37 46.10 19.76
N LYS A 175 -7.74 45.28 20.73
CA LYS A 175 -7.14 45.29 22.06
C LYS A 175 -5.67 44.91 22.02
N GLN A 176 -5.28 43.92 21.25
CA GLN A 176 -3.86 43.54 21.08
C GLN A 176 -3.08 44.65 20.35
N ILE A 177 -3.65 45.30 19.34
CA ILE A 177 -3.07 46.48 18.71
C ILE A 177 -2.82 47.59 19.77
N GLY A 178 -3.79 47.83 20.65
CA GLY A 178 -3.66 48.79 21.76
C GLY A 178 -2.53 48.40 22.76
N ASN A 179 -2.37 47.13 23.05
CA ASN A 179 -1.27 46.63 23.90
C ASN A 179 0.10 46.89 23.26
N ILE A 180 0.28 46.56 21.97
CA ILE A 180 1.51 46.83 21.22
C ILE A 180 1.83 48.34 21.19
N GLN A 181 0.81 49.18 20.99
CA GLN A 181 0.97 50.63 21.03
C GLN A 181 1.44 51.14 22.41
N SER A 182 0.97 50.50 23.50
CA SER A 182 1.43 50.79 24.85
C SER A 182 2.90 50.35 25.05
N GLU A 183 3.30 49.20 24.51
CA GLU A 183 4.68 48.70 24.54
C GLU A 183 5.63 49.65 23.80
N PHE A 184 5.28 50.16 22.63
CA PHE A 184 6.06 51.18 21.95
C PHE A 184 6.17 52.48 22.77
N SER A 185 5.12 52.91 23.45
CA SER A 185 5.15 54.07 24.32
C SER A 185 6.10 53.87 25.52
N GLN A 186 6.13 52.67 26.09
CA GLN A 186 7.05 52.30 27.16
C GLN A 186 8.51 52.25 26.64
N PHE A 187 8.73 51.62 25.46
CA PHE A 187 10.02 51.63 24.81
C PHE A 187 10.57 53.05 24.62
N VAL A 188 9.79 53.95 24.04
CA VAL A 188 10.20 55.34 23.79
C VAL A 188 10.57 56.01 25.12
N THR A 189 9.79 55.80 26.19
CA THR A 189 10.04 56.34 27.50
C THR A 189 11.34 55.83 28.12
N LEU A 190 11.58 54.55 28.08
CA LEU A 190 12.81 53.91 28.63
C LEU A 190 14.04 54.33 27.83
N ASN A 191 13.98 54.24 26.47
CA ASN A 191 15.10 54.62 25.62
C ASN A 191 15.48 56.09 25.77
N SER A 192 14.49 57.01 25.83
CA SER A 192 14.73 58.43 25.99
C SER A 192 15.18 58.81 27.43
N SER A 193 14.84 58.01 28.44
CA SER A 193 15.29 58.21 29.79
C SER A 193 16.69 57.64 30.11
N GLY A 194 17.29 56.89 29.20
CA GLY A 194 18.64 56.37 29.30
C GLY A 194 18.76 54.93 29.83
N ASP A 195 17.73 54.10 29.56
CA ASP A 195 17.84 52.65 29.83
C ASP A 195 17.65 51.85 28.53
N PRO A 196 18.67 51.85 27.64
CA PRO A 196 18.59 51.14 26.36
C PRO A 196 18.52 49.60 26.49
N VAL A 197 18.94 49.03 27.63
CA VAL A 197 18.88 47.57 27.86
C VAL A 197 17.44 47.15 28.16
N GLU A 198 16.74 47.80 29.10
CA GLU A 198 15.33 47.51 29.38
C GLU A 198 14.44 47.90 28.21
N ALA A 199 14.80 48.98 27.49
CA ALA A 199 14.10 49.37 26.26
C ALA A 199 14.20 48.25 25.17
N ALA A 200 15.35 47.59 25.02
CA ALA A 200 15.49 46.50 24.09
C ALA A 200 14.59 45.29 24.42
N GLU A 201 14.44 44.95 25.69
CA GLU A 201 13.54 43.87 26.14
C GLU A 201 12.07 44.15 25.80
N ILE A 202 11.63 45.43 26.01
CA ILE A 202 10.29 45.83 25.62
C ILE A 202 10.10 45.80 24.09
N LEU A 203 11.12 46.25 23.33
CA LEU A 203 11.08 46.19 21.86
C LEU A 203 11.01 44.75 21.35
N ASP A 204 11.79 43.85 21.93
CA ASP A 204 11.73 42.41 21.59
C ASP A 204 10.31 41.87 21.84
N THR A 205 9.67 42.27 22.95
CA THR A 205 8.30 41.85 23.27
C THR A 205 7.31 42.40 22.26
N ALA A 206 7.41 43.70 21.91
CA ALA A 206 6.55 44.32 20.89
C ALA A 206 6.72 43.67 19.50
N GLU A 207 7.96 43.41 19.06
CA GLU A 207 8.23 42.72 17.79
C GLU A 207 7.60 41.34 17.76
N ASN A 208 7.74 40.54 18.83
CA ASN A 208 7.13 39.21 18.94
C ASN A 208 5.60 39.29 18.89
N HIS A 209 4.99 40.28 19.59
CA HIS A 209 3.55 40.47 19.56
C HIS A 209 3.05 40.89 18.18
N ILE A 210 3.79 41.77 17.44
CA ILE A 210 3.46 42.13 16.06
C ILE A 210 3.47 40.90 15.16
N VAL A 211 4.52 40.06 15.24
CA VAL A 211 4.61 38.84 14.42
C VAL A 211 3.47 37.86 14.73
N ALA A 212 3.18 37.66 16.02
CA ALA A 212 2.07 36.79 16.45
C ALA A 212 0.70 37.34 15.98
N LEU A 213 0.48 38.64 16.15
CA LEU A 213 -0.75 39.26 15.72
C LEU A 213 -0.92 39.25 14.19
N LYS A 214 0.16 39.43 13.44
CA LYS A 214 0.15 39.32 11.97
C LYS A 214 -0.32 37.92 11.52
N GLN A 215 0.19 36.85 12.13
CA GLN A 215 -0.26 35.48 11.83
C GLN A 215 -1.76 35.29 12.14
N ILE A 216 -2.24 35.89 13.22
CA ILE A 216 -3.68 35.88 13.57
C ILE A 216 -4.49 36.60 12.51
N VAL A 217 -4.10 37.81 12.15
CA VAL A 217 -4.79 38.68 11.16
C VAL A 217 -4.87 38.03 9.78
N GLU A 218 -3.83 37.28 9.37
CA GLU A 218 -3.83 36.54 8.12
C GLU A 218 -4.78 35.33 8.12
N ARG A 219 -4.96 34.63 9.26
CA ARG A 219 -5.78 33.40 9.37
C ARG A 219 -7.26 33.66 9.66
N VAL A 220 -7.59 34.71 10.42
CA VAL A 220 -8.97 35.00 10.87
C VAL A 220 -9.97 35.16 9.74
N PRO A 221 -9.70 35.86 8.62
CA PRO A 221 -10.70 36.12 7.58
C PRO A 221 -11.27 34.85 6.95
N GLU A 222 -10.45 33.83 6.74
CA GLU A 222 -10.91 32.54 6.18
C GLU A 222 -11.87 31.83 7.16
N ILE A 223 -11.50 31.79 8.45
CA ILE A 223 -12.30 31.15 9.50
C ILE A 223 -13.64 31.88 9.67
N VAL A 224 -13.61 33.21 9.69
CA VAL A 224 -14.83 34.06 9.81
C VAL A 224 -15.74 33.88 8.60
N THR A 225 -15.18 33.86 7.38
CA THR A 225 -15.95 33.62 6.15
C THR A 225 -16.65 32.27 6.17
N ALA A 226 -15.94 31.23 6.63
CA ALA A 226 -16.53 29.90 6.79
C ALA A 226 -17.71 29.91 7.77
N LEU A 227 -17.54 30.54 8.94
CA LEU A 227 -18.55 30.58 10.01
C LEU A 227 -19.74 31.53 9.74
N GLN A 228 -19.53 32.63 9.04
CA GLN A 228 -20.58 33.64 8.83
C GLN A 228 -21.36 33.48 7.53
N SER A 229 -20.76 32.82 6.54
CA SER A 229 -21.40 32.64 5.23
C SER A 229 -21.47 31.18 4.82
N LYS A 230 -20.34 30.52 4.57
CA LYS A 230 -20.31 29.24 3.92
C LYS A 230 -21.08 28.13 4.68
N LEU A 231 -20.79 27.94 5.96
CA LEU A 231 -21.43 26.89 6.77
C LEU A 231 -22.90 27.18 7.07
N PRO A 232 -23.31 28.43 7.44
CA PRO A 232 -24.72 28.79 7.60
C PRO A 232 -25.53 28.61 6.31
N ASP A 233 -25.00 29.03 5.14
CA ASP A 233 -25.70 28.92 3.86
C ASP A 233 -25.92 27.44 3.49
N GLN A 234 -24.91 26.59 3.71
CA GLN A 234 -25.02 25.14 3.49
C GLN A 234 -26.06 24.50 4.43
N LEU A 235 -26.08 24.93 5.69
CA LEU A 235 -27.04 24.44 6.68
C LEU A 235 -28.47 24.85 6.34
N GLU A 236 -28.69 26.09 5.90
CA GLU A 236 -29.99 26.56 5.46
C GLU A 236 -30.48 25.80 4.21
N ASP A 237 -29.57 25.56 3.25
CA ASP A 237 -29.87 24.74 2.06
C ASP A 237 -30.28 23.30 2.44
N LEU A 238 -29.55 22.69 3.40
CA LEU A 238 -29.89 21.36 3.91
C LEU A 238 -31.24 21.32 4.59
N GLU A 239 -31.53 22.26 5.47
CA GLU A 239 -32.84 22.36 6.16
C GLU A 239 -33.99 22.58 5.18
N SER A 240 -33.77 23.46 4.18
CA SER A 240 -34.75 23.69 3.11
C SER A 240 -34.93 22.44 2.26
N GLY A 241 -33.83 21.75 1.92
CA GLY A 241 -33.85 20.50 1.19
C GLY A 241 -34.59 19.40 1.95
N TYR A 242 -34.28 19.22 3.23
CA TYR A 242 -34.97 18.25 4.11
C TYR A 242 -36.48 18.45 4.15
N ARG A 243 -36.93 19.70 4.36
CA ARG A 243 -38.38 20.04 4.35
C ARG A 243 -39.03 19.66 3.02
N LYS A 244 -38.41 20.03 1.89
CA LYS A 244 -38.92 19.67 0.56
C LYS A 244 -39.00 18.18 0.30
N LEU A 245 -38.00 17.44 0.81
CA LEU A 245 -37.98 15.96 0.70
C LEU A 245 -39.14 15.36 1.52
N LEU A 246 -39.35 15.80 2.76
CA LEU A 246 -40.48 15.34 3.58
C LEU A 246 -41.84 15.68 2.93
N GLU A 247 -42.02 16.89 2.38
CA GLU A 247 -43.23 17.29 1.65
C GLU A 247 -43.43 16.44 0.37
N SER A 248 -42.34 15.94 -0.22
CA SER A 248 -42.37 15.06 -1.39
C SER A 248 -42.57 13.59 -1.04
N GLY A 249 -42.77 13.25 0.24
CA GLY A 249 -43.04 11.91 0.72
C GLY A 249 -41.79 11.03 0.93
N TYR A 250 -40.60 11.67 1.08
CA TYR A 250 -39.42 10.92 1.50
C TYR A 250 -39.44 10.65 3.00
N HIS A 251 -38.94 9.52 3.38
CA HIS A 251 -38.70 9.11 4.75
C HIS A 251 -37.23 8.75 4.91
N PHE A 252 -36.71 8.89 6.12
CA PHE A 252 -35.31 8.64 6.42
C PHE A 252 -35.19 7.56 7.48
N THR A 253 -34.12 6.79 7.41
CA THR A 253 -33.78 5.78 8.43
C THR A 253 -33.32 6.44 9.73
N GLU A 254 -32.67 7.60 9.61
CA GLU A 254 -32.17 8.40 10.71
C GLU A 254 -33.31 9.21 11.33
N THR A 255 -33.58 8.99 12.61
CA THR A 255 -34.67 9.65 13.35
C THR A 255 -34.23 10.94 14.04
N ASP A 256 -32.92 11.25 14.01
CA ASP A 256 -32.28 12.33 14.76
C ASP A 256 -31.88 13.56 13.91
N ILE A 257 -32.28 13.59 12.63
CA ILE A 257 -31.89 14.65 11.68
C ILE A 257 -32.22 16.05 12.21
N GLU A 258 -33.40 16.26 12.77
CA GLU A 258 -33.77 17.57 13.34
C GLU A 258 -32.93 17.93 14.57
N SER A 259 -32.55 16.96 15.37
CA SER A 259 -31.64 17.15 16.51
C SER A 259 -30.25 17.53 16.04
N ARG A 260 -29.76 16.89 14.95
CA ARG A 260 -28.47 17.21 14.33
C ARG A 260 -28.45 18.66 13.80
N PHE A 261 -29.51 19.15 13.18
CA PHE A 261 -29.60 20.57 12.79
C PHE A 261 -29.48 21.51 13.98
N GLN A 262 -30.18 21.21 15.08
CA GLN A 262 -30.09 22.00 16.30
C GLN A 262 -28.66 21.98 16.89
N GLN A 263 -28.00 20.86 16.86
CA GLN A 263 -26.60 20.75 17.30
C GLN A 263 -25.65 21.55 16.41
N LEU A 264 -25.81 21.49 15.10
CA LEU A 264 -25.02 22.29 14.15
C LEU A 264 -25.17 23.80 14.38
N HIS A 265 -26.41 24.30 14.59
CA HIS A 265 -26.62 25.70 14.95
C HIS A 265 -25.95 26.08 16.28
N ALA A 266 -25.99 25.18 17.27
CA ALA A 266 -25.32 25.41 18.55
C ALA A 266 -23.79 25.42 18.39
N SER A 267 -23.23 24.50 17.60
CA SER A 267 -21.80 24.44 17.30
C SER A 267 -21.31 25.68 16.55
N LEU A 268 -22.02 26.13 15.53
CA LEU A 268 -21.72 27.39 14.84
C LEU A 268 -21.67 28.58 15.81
N LYS A 269 -22.66 28.67 16.70
CA LYS A 269 -22.70 29.74 17.70
C LYS A 269 -21.56 29.64 18.72
N ASN A 270 -21.25 28.45 19.18
CA ASN A 270 -20.16 28.22 20.13
C ASN A 270 -18.80 28.51 19.50
N ASN A 271 -18.62 28.14 18.23
CA ASN A 271 -17.36 28.39 17.54
C ASN A 271 -17.09 29.88 17.26
N MET A 272 -18.13 30.70 17.14
CA MET A 272 -17.96 32.14 17.13
C MET A 272 -17.30 32.68 18.42
N ALA A 273 -17.49 32.01 19.56
CA ALA A 273 -16.82 32.39 20.82
C ALA A 273 -15.33 32.06 20.77
N ASN A 274 -14.92 30.91 20.20
CA ASN A 274 -13.52 30.59 19.99
C ASN A 274 -12.82 31.64 19.12
N VAL A 275 -13.47 32.07 18.04
CA VAL A 275 -12.95 33.13 17.16
C VAL A 275 -12.82 34.45 17.92
N SER A 276 -13.81 34.80 18.76
CA SER A 276 -13.76 36.02 19.58
C SER A 276 -12.63 36.00 20.59
N ALA A 277 -12.23 34.82 21.07
CA ALA A 277 -11.12 34.62 22.00
C ALA A 277 -9.76 34.45 21.27
N LEU A 278 -9.72 34.48 19.95
CA LEU A 278 -8.57 34.21 19.08
C LEU A 278 -8.00 32.78 19.27
N GLU A 279 -8.81 31.83 19.71
CA GLU A 279 -8.48 30.39 19.77
C GLU A 279 -8.63 29.75 18.39
N LEU A 280 -7.78 30.17 17.44
CA LEU A 280 -7.95 29.87 16.02
C LEU A 280 -7.83 28.37 15.69
N ASP A 281 -6.96 27.64 16.38
CA ASP A 281 -6.78 26.21 16.12
C ASP A 281 -8.01 25.41 16.55
N ASN A 282 -8.64 25.79 17.68
CA ASN A 282 -9.92 25.25 18.10
C ASN A 282 -11.03 25.62 17.12
N ALA A 283 -11.03 26.87 16.64
CA ALA A 283 -12.03 27.33 15.68
C ALA A 283 -11.96 26.61 14.33
N ILE A 284 -10.77 26.33 13.83
CA ILE A 284 -10.55 25.53 12.61
C ILE A 284 -11.06 24.10 12.81
N TYR A 285 -10.66 23.45 13.89
CA TYR A 285 -11.09 22.09 14.20
C TYR A 285 -12.63 21.98 14.27
N GLU A 286 -13.27 22.91 14.97
CA GLU A 286 -14.74 22.92 15.05
C GLU A 286 -15.39 23.20 13.68
N ASN A 287 -14.82 24.06 12.82
CA ASN A 287 -15.30 24.26 11.45
C ASN A 287 -15.23 22.97 10.62
N GLU A 288 -14.15 22.19 10.76
CA GLU A 288 -14.00 20.91 10.09
C GLU A 288 -15.06 19.91 10.56
N GLN A 289 -15.29 19.82 11.88
CA GLN A 289 -16.34 18.94 12.44
C GLN A 289 -17.74 19.32 11.97
N ILE A 290 -18.04 20.63 11.91
CA ILE A 290 -19.32 21.14 11.38
C ILE A 290 -19.46 20.79 9.88
N GLN A 291 -18.40 20.95 9.09
CA GLN A 291 -18.42 20.60 7.67
C GLN A 291 -18.61 19.09 7.45
N GLU A 292 -17.90 18.24 8.22
CA GLU A 292 -18.07 16.79 8.15
C GLU A 292 -19.50 16.36 8.44
N GLU A 293 -20.13 16.97 9.44
CA GLU A 293 -21.51 16.66 9.80
C GLU A 293 -22.52 17.16 8.75
N ILE A 294 -22.27 18.31 8.15
CA ILE A 294 -23.03 18.84 7.00
C ILE A 294 -22.91 17.85 5.82
N ASP A 295 -21.70 17.41 5.49
CA ASP A 295 -21.46 16.49 4.39
C ASP A 295 -22.14 15.13 4.65
N ALA A 296 -22.14 14.64 5.90
CA ALA A 296 -22.85 13.42 6.29
C ALA A 296 -24.37 13.54 6.04
N LEU A 297 -24.97 14.69 6.36
CA LEU A 297 -26.39 14.94 6.07
C LEU A 297 -26.67 15.02 4.57
N TYR A 298 -25.80 15.66 3.79
CA TYR A 298 -25.90 15.65 2.32
C TYR A 298 -25.84 14.23 1.75
N HIS A 299 -24.97 13.38 2.29
CA HIS A 299 -24.89 11.96 1.88
C HIS A 299 -26.19 11.22 2.16
N ILE A 300 -26.79 11.41 3.33
CA ILE A 300 -28.07 10.78 3.68
C ILE A 300 -29.16 11.19 2.67
N PHE A 301 -29.28 12.50 2.39
CA PHE A 301 -30.31 12.98 1.46
C PHE A 301 -30.05 12.54 0.02
N THR A 302 -28.81 12.58 -0.43
CA THR A 302 -28.43 12.13 -1.76
C THR A 302 -28.72 10.64 -1.93
N ARG A 303 -28.37 9.82 -0.93
CA ARG A 303 -28.66 8.38 -0.92
C ARG A 303 -30.17 8.14 -1.12
N GLU A 304 -31.02 8.79 -0.34
CA GLU A 304 -32.47 8.59 -0.45
C GLU A 304 -33.03 9.02 -1.82
N ILE A 305 -32.49 10.11 -2.41
CA ILE A 305 -32.88 10.57 -3.75
C ILE A 305 -32.45 9.58 -4.84
N GLU A 306 -31.27 9.00 -4.70
CA GLU A 306 -30.77 8.00 -5.64
C GLU A 306 -31.53 6.69 -5.51
N SER A 307 -31.75 6.24 -4.26
CA SER A 307 -32.55 5.04 -3.96
C SER A 307 -33.95 5.13 -4.55
N GLN A 308 -34.61 6.30 -4.48
CA GLN A 308 -35.91 6.48 -5.13
C GLN A 308 -35.87 6.20 -6.63
N LYS A 309 -34.80 6.63 -7.33
CA LYS A 309 -34.67 6.38 -8.78
C LYS A 309 -34.52 4.90 -9.09
N VAL A 310 -33.72 4.19 -8.27
CA VAL A 310 -33.53 2.73 -8.40
C VAL A 310 -34.83 2.00 -8.11
N VAL A 311 -35.52 2.34 -7.00
CA VAL A 311 -36.83 1.77 -6.63
C VAL A 311 -37.82 1.94 -7.77
N LYS A 312 -37.97 3.17 -8.33
CA LYS A 312 -38.87 3.41 -9.48
C LYS A 312 -38.54 2.58 -10.73
N LYS A 313 -37.28 2.24 -10.92
CA LYS A 313 -36.83 1.37 -12.03
C LYS A 313 -37.19 -0.09 -11.72
N LEU A 314 -36.83 -0.58 -10.53
CA LEU A 314 -37.06 -1.97 -10.11
C LEU A 314 -38.57 -2.30 -10.05
N VAL A 315 -39.38 -1.39 -9.52
CA VAL A 315 -40.85 -1.49 -9.48
C VAL A 315 -41.46 -1.73 -10.88
N LYS A 316 -40.87 -1.17 -11.93
CA LYS A 316 -41.33 -1.38 -13.33
C LYS A 316 -40.81 -2.68 -13.94
N GLN A 317 -39.62 -3.14 -13.52
CA GLN A 317 -38.93 -4.27 -14.13
C GLN A 317 -39.26 -5.61 -13.49
N LEU A 318 -39.31 -5.65 -12.13
CA LEU A 318 -39.52 -6.88 -11.36
C LEU A 318 -40.78 -7.68 -11.74
N PRO A 319 -41.96 -7.07 -11.99
CA PRO A 319 -43.13 -7.84 -12.44
C PRO A 319 -42.89 -8.55 -13.77
N GLY A 320 -42.09 -7.95 -14.67
CA GLY A 320 -41.70 -8.56 -15.94
C GLY A 320 -40.76 -9.76 -15.72
N TYR A 321 -39.75 -9.62 -14.88
CA TYR A 321 -38.82 -10.70 -14.53
C TYR A 321 -39.53 -11.87 -13.83
N LEU A 322 -40.39 -11.57 -12.87
CA LEU A 322 -41.20 -12.58 -12.19
C LEU A 322 -42.09 -13.37 -13.15
N LYS A 323 -42.77 -12.66 -14.04
CA LYS A 323 -43.59 -13.30 -15.07
C LYS A 323 -42.74 -14.19 -15.97
N HIS A 324 -41.59 -13.70 -16.44
CA HIS A 324 -40.66 -14.49 -17.27
C HIS A 324 -40.20 -15.76 -16.56
N ALA A 325 -39.78 -15.67 -15.30
CA ALA A 325 -39.37 -16.82 -14.51
C ALA A 325 -40.51 -17.84 -14.31
N LYS A 326 -41.75 -17.38 -14.09
CA LYS A 326 -42.96 -18.24 -14.02
C LYS A 326 -43.26 -18.92 -15.34
N ASP A 327 -43.22 -18.18 -16.46
CA ASP A 327 -43.45 -18.72 -17.80
C ASP A 327 -42.38 -19.78 -18.11
N ASN A 328 -41.12 -19.53 -17.80
CA ASN A 328 -40.04 -20.50 -17.95
C ASN A 328 -40.26 -21.75 -17.10
N ASN A 329 -40.65 -21.60 -15.83
CA ASN A 329 -40.94 -22.74 -14.95
C ASN A 329 -42.08 -23.60 -15.49
N SER A 330 -43.13 -22.97 -16.00
CA SER A 330 -44.26 -23.66 -16.65
C SER A 330 -43.83 -24.40 -17.92
N ASN A 331 -42.97 -23.79 -18.75
CA ASN A 331 -42.43 -24.43 -19.96
C ASN A 331 -41.55 -25.64 -19.61
N LEU A 332 -40.69 -25.51 -18.59
CA LEU A 332 -39.86 -26.62 -18.10
C LEU A 332 -40.71 -27.77 -17.52
N ALA A 333 -41.78 -27.45 -16.78
CA ALA A 333 -42.71 -28.46 -16.29
C ALA A 333 -43.40 -29.22 -17.43
N ALA A 334 -43.85 -28.52 -18.48
CA ALA A 334 -44.41 -29.15 -19.67
C ALA A 334 -43.36 -30.03 -20.40
N GLU A 335 -42.11 -29.58 -20.45
CA GLU A 335 -41.01 -30.34 -21.07
C GLU A 335 -40.66 -31.59 -20.28
N VAL A 336 -40.61 -31.53 -18.94
CA VAL A 336 -40.44 -32.71 -18.07
C VAL A 336 -41.59 -33.70 -18.28
N GLU A 337 -42.85 -33.23 -18.40
CA GLU A 337 -43.99 -34.12 -18.68
C GLU A 337 -43.87 -34.75 -20.10
N ARG A 338 -43.46 -34.00 -21.11
CA ARG A 338 -43.24 -34.49 -22.47
C ARG A 338 -42.15 -35.56 -22.51
N LEU A 339 -41.00 -35.29 -21.93
CA LEU A 339 -39.86 -36.22 -21.90
C LEU A 339 -40.16 -37.45 -21.02
N GLY A 340 -40.89 -37.28 -19.92
CA GLY A 340 -41.31 -38.37 -19.02
C GLY A 340 -42.23 -39.43 -19.67
N LYS A 341 -42.81 -39.16 -20.85
CA LYS A 341 -43.55 -40.14 -21.66
C LYS A 341 -42.60 -41.11 -22.38
N THR A 342 -41.40 -40.65 -22.76
CA THR A 342 -40.44 -41.45 -23.54
C THR A 342 -39.25 -41.91 -22.69
N PHE A 343 -38.84 -41.12 -21.71
CA PHE A 343 -37.64 -41.40 -20.92
C PHE A 343 -38.01 -41.66 -19.42
N VAL A 344 -37.16 -42.42 -18.77
CA VAL A 344 -37.17 -42.55 -17.33
C VAL A 344 -36.47 -41.34 -16.72
N LEU A 345 -37.21 -40.34 -16.28
CA LEU A 345 -36.66 -39.12 -15.66
C LEU A 345 -36.47 -39.31 -14.17
N ASN A 346 -35.46 -38.66 -13.61
CA ASN A 346 -35.25 -38.57 -12.16
C ASN A 346 -36.40 -37.73 -11.54
N GLU A 347 -37.01 -38.25 -10.47
CA GLU A 347 -38.07 -37.55 -9.72
C GLU A 347 -37.58 -36.17 -9.18
N ALA A 348 -36.26 -35.98 -9.02
CA ALA A 348 -35.67 -34.74 -8.58
C ALA A 348 -36.05 -33.55 -9.47
N PHE A 349 -36.17 -33.74 -10.82
CA PHE A 349 -36.59 -32.67 -11.75
C PHE A 349 -37.99 -32.14 -11.41
N SER A 350 -38.94 -33.04 -11.16
CA SER A 350 -40.30 -32.65 -10.83
C SER A 350 -40.40 -32.01 -9.48
N GLN A 351 -39.57 -32.46 -8.52
CA GLN A 351 -39.51 -31.91 -7.18
C GLN A 351 -38.94 -30.51 -7.19
N GLN A 352 -37.82 -30.30 -7.87
CA GLN A 352 -37.16 -29.00 -8.00
C GLN A 352 -38.04 -27.95 -8.66
N LEU A 353 -38.77 -28.33 -9.74
CA LEU A 353 -39.71 -27.42 -10.39
C LEU A 353 -40.87 -27.00 -9.50
N LYS A 354 -41.36 -27.90 -8.61
CA LYS A 354 -42.40 -27.57 -7.62
C LYS A 354 -41.89 -26.63 -6.56
N GLU A 355 -40.65 -26.83 -6.13
CA GLU A 355 -39.98 -25.95 -5.16
C GLU A 355 -39.81 -24.55 -5.72
N LEU A 356 -39.31 -24.44 -6.99
CA LEU A 356 -39.21 -23.17 -7.72
C LEU A 356 -40.58 -22.50 -7.92
N GLU A 357 -41.63 -23.24 -8.23
CA GLU A 357 -42.97 -22.69 -8.38
C GLU A 357 -43.52 -22.10 -7.07
N ALA A 358 -43.30 -22.82 -5.95
CA ALA A 358 -43.70 -22.34 -4.62
C ALA A 358 -42.93 -21.08 -4.24
N GLU A 359 -41.62 -21.05 -4.54
CA GLU A 359 -40.79 -19.91 -4.27
C GLU A 359 -41.15 -18.69 -5.14
N LEU A 360 -41.34 -18.87 -6.44
CA LEU A 360 -41.83 -17.82 -7.37
C LEU A 360 -43.18 -17.25 -6.92
N SER A 361 -44.05 -18.08 -6.39
CA SER A 361 -45.34 -17.64 -5.84
C SER A 361 -45.18 -16.85 -4.55
N SER A 362 -44.19 -17.21 -3.73
CA SER A 362 -43.84 -16.45 -2.51
C SER A 362 -43.23 -15.09 -2.90
N GLN A 363 -42.30 -15.05 -3.86
CA GLN A 363 -41.70 -13.80 -4.35
C GLN A 363 -42.73 -12.86 -5.00
N GLU A 364 -43.75 -13.39 -5.66
CA GLU A 364 -44.82 -12.57 -6.19
C GLU A 364 -45.56 -11.79 -5.11
N ASN A 365 -45.88 -12.45 -4.00
CA ASN A 365 -46.54 -11.79 -2.86
C ASN A 365 -45.63 -10.68 -2.28
N VAL A 366 -44.31 -10.94 -2.14
CA VAL A 366 -43.36 -9.96 -1.63
C VAL A 366 -43.24 -8.77 -2.59
N VAL A 367 -43.17 -9.01 -3.90
CA VAL A 367 -43.15 -7.95 -4.92
C VAL A 367 -44.43 -7.14 -4.90
N GLU A 368 -45.60 -7.77 -4.81
CA GLU A 368 -46.88 -7.06 -4.71
C GLU A 368 -46.98 -6.23 -3.44
N ASP A 369 -46.48 -6.72 -2.31
CA ASP A 369 -46.46 -5.98 -1.06
C ASP A 369 -45.47 -4.81 -1.13
N ALA A 370 -44.26 -5.01 -1.67
CA ALA A 370 -43.29 -3.94 -1.91
C ALA A 370 -43.82 -2.88 -2.90
N LEU A 371 -44.60 -3.27 -3.91
CA LEU A 371 -45.25 -2.35 -4.84
C LEU A 371 -46.35 -1.50 -4.15
N LYS A 372 -47.11 -2.09 -3.21
CA LYS A 372 -48.07 -1.37 -2.37
C LYS A 372 -47.35 -0.47 -1.40
N ASP A 373 -46.32 -0.99 -0.76
CA ASP A 373 -45.51 -0.26 0.21
C ASP A 373 -44.79 0.95 -0.39
N SER A 374 -44.31 0.91 -1.62
CA SER A 374 -43.68 2.03 -2.31
C SER A 374 -44.63 3.19 -2.61
N SER A 375 -45.93 2.97 -2.61
CA SER A 375 -46.97 3.99 -2.89
C SER A 375 -47.66 4.52 -1.64
N GLU A 376 -47.63 3.82 -0.52
CA GLU A 376 -48.40 4.13 0.71
C GLU A 376 -47.57 4.14 2.00
N THR A 377 -46.27 3.78 1.97
CA THR A 377 -45.52 3.55 3.20
C THR A 377 -44.58 4.67 3.62
N GLN A 378 -44.50 4.79 4.95
CA GLN A 378 -43.56 5.55 5.74
C GLN A 378 -42.15 4.92 5.83
N LYS A 379 -41.71 4.13 4.83
CA LYS A 379 -40.38 3.53 4.78
C LYS A 379 -39.42 4.39 3.94
N ALA A 380 -38.16 4.44 4.36
CA ALA A 380 -37.10 5.07 3.58
C ALA A 380 -36.86 4.31 2.26
N TYR A 381 -36.60 5.04 1.17
CA TYR A 381 -36.36 4.44 -0.14
C TYR A 381 -35.12 3.55 -0.16
N SER A 382 -34.11 3.82 0.64
CA SER A 382 -32.91 2.99 0.79
C SER A 382 -33.25 1.57 1.30
N ILE A 383 -34.19 1.44 2.25
CA ILE A 383 -34.66 0.15 2.74
C ILE A 383 -35.42 -0.59 1.64
N VAL A 384 -36.32 0.10 0.95
CA VAL A 384 -37.10 -0.47 -0.15
C VAL A 384 -36.18 -0.93 -1.31
N GLU A 385 -35.12 -0.18 -1.59
CA GLU A 385 -34.11 -0.55 -2.58
C GLU A 385 -33.44 -1.88 -2.21
N GLU A 386 -32.96 -2.03 -0.97
CA GLU A 386 -32.33 -3.26 -0.49
C GLU A 386 -33.29 -4.47 -0.60
N GLU A 387 -34.56 -4.28 -0.23
CA GLU A 387 -35.58 -5.32 -0.35
C GLU A 387 -35.82 -5.73 -1.83
N LEU A 388 -35.93 -4.78 -2.75
CA LEU A 388 -36.15 -5.04 -4.16
C LEU A 388 -34.92 -5.60 -4.88
N GLU A 389 -33.73 -5.16 -4.54
CA GLU A 389 -32.47 -5.71 -5.07
C GLU A 389 -32.27 -7.17 -4.62
N ALA A 390 -32.60 -7.50 -3.37
CA ALA A 390 -32.57 -8.89 -2.89
C ALA A 390 -33.51 -9.78 -3.70
N ILE A 391 -34.71 -9.29 -4.05
CA ILE A 391 -35.66 -10.01 -4.90
C ILE A 391 -35.09 -10.16 -6.32
N GLU A 392 -34.52 -9.10 -6.92
CA GLU A 392 -33.89 -9.18 -8.25
C GLU A 392 -32.76 -10.21 -8.28
N ALA A 393 -31.89 -10.21 -7.26
CA ALA A 393 -30.80 -11.17 -7.15
C ALA A 393 -31.33 -12.61 -7.08
N ARG A 394 -32.37 -12.85 -6.26
CA ARG A 394 -32.96 -14.19 -6.12
C ARG A 394 -33.64 -14.66 -7.41
N LEU A 395 -34.32 -13.77 -8.14
CA LEU A 395 -34.92 -14.12 -9.44
C LEU A 395 -33.86 -14.51 -10.48
N LYS A 396 -32.67 -13.87 -10.45
CA LYS A 396 -31.54 -14.26 -11.31
C LYS A 396 -31.02 -15.67 -10.95
N GLU A 397 -30.88 -15.97 -9.67
CA GLU A 397 -30.50 -17.32 -9.22
C GLU A 397 -31.51 -18.38 -9.69
N ILE A 398 -32.81 -18.08 -9.57
CA ILE A 398 -33.87 -18.97 -10.08
C ILE A 398 -33.75 -19.17 -11.59
N GLU A 399 -33.46 -18.12 -12.36
CA GLU A 399 -33.24 -18.22 -13.81
C GLU A 399 -32.04 -19.11 -14.15
N ASP A 400 -30.93 -18.98 -13.42
CA ASP A 400 -29.76 -19.84 -13.57
C ASP A 400 -30.08 -21.32 -13.26
N GLU A 401 -30.87 -21.58 -12.20
CA GLU A 401 -31.35 -22.92 -11.87
C GLU A 401 -32.24 -23.49 -13.00
N GLN A 402 -33.12 -22.68 -13.56
CA GLN A 402 -33.98 -23.05 -14.70
C GLN A 402 -33.16 -23.36 -15.96
N ILE A 403 -32.12 -22.58 -16.25
CA ILE A 403 -31.17 -22.84 -17.34
C ILE A 403 -30.48 -24.19 -17.14
N GLY A 404 -29.97 -24.45 -15.92
CA GLY A 404 -29.33 -25.73 -15.58
C GLY A 404 -30.27 -26.95 -15.79
N LEU A 405 -31.55 -26.80 -15.40
CA LEU A 405 -32.56 -27.82 -15.64
C LEU A 405 -32.83 -28.01 -17.15
N SER A 406 -32.98 -26.92 -17.92
CA SER A 406 -33.16 -26.95 -19.38
C SER A 406 -32.02 -27.67 -20.10
N ASP A 407 -30.77 -27.35 -19.68
CA ASP A 407 -29.59 -28.00 -20.26
C ASP A 407 -29.55 -29.49 -19.94
N SER A 408 -29.93 -29.87 -18.73
CA SER A 408 -30.01 -31.27 -18.30
C SER A 408 -31.06 -32.05 -19.12
N LEU A 409 -32.24 -31.47 -19.36
CA LEU A 409 -33.27 -32.05 -20.19
C LEU A 409 -32.84 -32.16 -21.65
N SER A 410 -32.25 -31.10 -22.23
CA SER A 410 -31.70 -31.10 -23.60
C SER A 410 -30.59 -32.14 -23.78
N LYS A 411 -29.79 -32.41 -22.72
CA LYS A 411 -28.77 -33.46 -22.77
C LYS A 411 -29.37 -34.84 -22.91
N ILE A 412 -30.51 -35.15 -22.30
CA ILE A 412 -31.22 -36.42 -22.42
C ILE A 412 -31.54 -36.73 -23.89
N GLU A 413 -32.11 -35.75 -24.62
CA GLU A 413 -32.44 -35.94 -26.04
C GLU A 413 -31.20 -36.09 -26.93
N LYS A 414 -30.13 -35.33 -26.64
CA LYS A 414 -28.84 -35.43 -27.35
C LYS A 414 -28.18 -36.78 -27.13
N ASP A 415 -28.21 -37.29 -25.91
CA ASP A 415 -27.64 -38.58 -25.56
C ASP A 415 -28.42 -39.72 -26.26
N ASP A 416 -29.76 -39.69 -26.29
CA ASP A 416 -30.58 -40.63 -27.04
C ASP A 416 -30.23 -40.61 -28.55
N ALA A 417 -30.21 -39.43 -29.16
CA ALA A 417 -29.86 -39.28 -30.56
C ALA A 417 -28.46 -39.81 -30.90
N ASN A 418 -27.47 -39.54 -30.04
CA ASN A 418 -26.11 -40.06 -30.18
C ASN A 418 -26.08 -41.59 -30.04
N ALA A 419 -26.78 -42.16 -29.06
CA ALA A 419 -26.84 -43.60 -28.88
C ALA A 419 -27.48 -44.32 -30.10
N ARG A 420 -28.61 -43.80 -30.60
CA ARG A 420 -29.26 -44.32 -31.82
C ARG A 420 -28.33 -44.26 -33.05
N GLN A 421 -27.60 -43.18 -33.21
CA GLN A 421 -26.65 -43.05 -34.32
C GLN A 421 -25.51 -44.07 -34.18
N LYS A 422 -24.91 -44.15 -32.99
CA LYS A 422 -23.75 -45.03 -32.74
C LYS A 422 -24.10 -46.51 -32.84
N VAL A 423 -25.22 -46.95 -32.28
CA VAL A 423 -25.64 -48.36 -32.40
C VAL A 423 -25.83 -48.77 -33.83
N ASN A 424 -26.44 -47.92 -34.69
CA ASN A 424 -26.55 -48.22 -36.12
C ASN A 424 -25.17 -48.31 -36.82
N ILE A 425 -24.25 -47.44 -36.46
CA ILE A 425 -22.86 -47.50 -36.96
C ILE A 425 -22.20 -48.81 -36.55
N TYR A 426 -22.29 -49.22 -35.26
CA TYR A 426 -21.68 -50.43 -34.76
C TYR A 426 -22.32 -51.72 -35.34
N ALA A 427 -23.63 -51.75 -35.50
CA ALA A 427 -24.30 -52.83 -36.21
C ALA A 427 -23.78 -52.98 -37.64
N ASN A 428 -23.61 -51.89 -38.38
CA ASN A 428 -23.04 -51.92 -39.72
C ASN A 428 -21.58 -52.35 -39.72
N ARG A 429 -20.80 -51.95 -38.74
CA ARG A 429 -19.39 -52.38 -38.57
C ARG A 429 -19.27 -53.87 -38.28
N LEU A 430 -20.11 -54.42 -37.40
CA LEU A 430 -20.16 -55.86 -37.14
C LEU A 430 -20.42 -56.63 -38.44
N HIS A 431 -21.39 -56.19 -39.24
CA HIS A 431 -21.62 -56.79 -40.55
C HIS A 431 -20.46 -56.66 -41.54
N ALA A 432 -19.74 -55.55 -41.47
CA ALA A 432 -18.55 -55.32 -42.29
C ALA A 432 -17.40 -56.21 -41.88
N ILE A 433 -17.14 -56.32 -40.57
CA ILE A 433 -16.09 -57.22 -40.00
C ILE A 433 -16.38 -58.67 -40.40
N LYS A 434 -17.61 -59.12 -40.20
CA LYS A 434 -17.99 -60.48 -40.58
C LYS A 434 -17.70 -60.74 -42.06
N ARG A 435 -18.18 -59.89 -42.98
CA ARG A 435 -17.93 -60.00 -44.44
C ARG A 435 -16.44 -59.95 -44.78
N TYR A 436 -15.68 -59.15 -44.03
CA TYR A 436 -14.24 -59.04 -44.26
C TYR A 436 -13.51 -60.30 -43.88
N MET A 437 -13.84 -60.91 -42.73
CA MET A 437 -13.25 -62.20 -42.28
C MET A 437 -13.65 -63.34 -43.23
N ASP A 438 -14.90 -63.43 -43.65
CA ASP A 438 -15.38 -64.43 -44.61
C ASP A 438 -14.62 -64.39 -45.94
N LYS A 439 -14.25 -63.19 -46.42
CA LYS A 439 -13.49 -63.02 -47.67
C LYS A 439 -12.03 -63.43 -47.60
N ARG A 440 -11.48 -63.60 -46.43
CA ARG A 440 -10.03 -63.94 -46.23
C ARG A 440 -9.72 -65.41 -46.44
N ASN A 441 -10.74 -66.26 -46.58
CA ASN A 441 -10.60 -67.71 -46.79
C ASN A 441 -9.68 -68.38 -45.74
N LEU A 442 -9.77 -67.91 -44.50
CA LEU A 442 -9.01 -68.50 -43.38
C LEU A 442 -9.45 -69.94 -43.14
N PRO A 443 -8.55 -70.89 -42.77
CA PRO A 443 -8.89 -72.27 -42.46
C PRO A 443 -9.95 -72.41 -41.36
N GLY A 444 -9.94 -71.49 -40.42
CA GLY A 444 -10.91 -71.39 -39.33
C GLY A 444 -10.85 -70.02 -38.66
N ILE A 445 -11.75 -69.78 -37.71
CA ILE A 445 -11.80 -68.54 -36.94
C ILE A 445 -11.37 -68.83 -35.52
N PRO A 446 -10.44 -68.08 -34.92
CA PRO A 446 -10.02 -68.25 -33.53
C PRO A 446 -11.18 -68.17 -32.56
N GLN A 447 -11.19 -69.00 -31.52
CA GLN A 447 -12.24 -69.05 -30.51
C GLN A 447 -12.37 -67.68 -29.79
N GLU A 448 -11.25 -67.04 -29.46
CA GLU A 448 -11.23 -65.72 -28.80
C GLU A 448 -11.93 -64.65 -29.64
N PHE A 449 -11.71 -64.66 -30.95
CA PHE A 449 -12.40 -63.71 -31.85
C PHE A 449 -13.91 -63.95 -31.89
N LEU A 450 -14.34 -65.22 -31.91
CA LEU A 450 -15.79 -65.55 -31.90
C LEU A 450 -16.44 -65.05 -30.61
N GLU A 451 -15.77 -65.18 -29.45
CA GLU A 451 -16.24 -64.68 -28.18
C GLU A 451 -16.39 -63.15 -28.20
N LEU A 452 -15.38 -62.40 -28.68
CA LEU A 452 -15.46 -60.94 -28.85
C LEU A 452 -16.60 -60.54 -29.80
N PHE A 453 -16.73 -61.22 -30.94
CA PHE A 453 -17.74 -60.96 -31.91
C PHE A 453 -19.16 -61.16 -31.35
N PHE A 454 -19.41 -62.27 -30.66
CA PHE A 454 -20.70 -62.53 -30.03
C PHE A 454 -20.96 -61.60 -28.85
N THR A 455 -19.96 -61.21 -28.07
CA THR A 455 -20.09 -60.22 -27.02
C THR A 455 -20.54 -58.85 -27.59
N ALA A 456 -19.83 -58.36 -28.59
CA ALA A 456 -20.18 -57.10 -29.27
C ALA A 456 -21.57 -57.18 -29.96
N SER A 457 -21.92 -58.33 -30.55
CA SER A 457 -23.24 -58.53 -31.17
C SER A 457 -24.35 -58.51 -30.14
N ASN A 458 -24.19 -59.26 -29.01
CA ASN A 458 -25.19 -59.28 -27.94
C ASN A 458 -25.37 -57.91 -27.29
N ASN A 459 -24.25 -57.18 -27.07
CA ASN A 459 -24.31 -55.83 -26.51
C ASN A 459 -24.93 -54.83 -27.47
N THR A 460 -24.78 -55.02 -28.81
CA THR A 460 -25.48 -54.23 -29.82
C THR A 460 -27.00 -54.46 -29.78
N GLU A 461 -27.42 -55.72 -29.69
CA GLU A 461 -28.82 -56.08 -29.54
C GLU A 461 -29.44 -55.55 -28.25
N ALA A 462 -28.73 -55.73 -27.11
CA ALA A 462 -29.18 -55.19 -25.83
C ALA A 462 -29.34 -53.67 -25.82
N LEU A 463 -28.43 -52.94 -26.51
CA LEU A 463 -28.58 -51.50 -26.66
C LEU A 463 -29.73 -51.13 -27.59
N MET A 464 -29.99 -51.88 -28.65
CA MET A 464 -31.17 -51.68 -29.52
C MET A 464 -32.47 -51.90 -28.73
N ASP A 465 -32.56 -52.98 -27.98
CA ASP A 465 -33.72 -53.30 -27.15
C ASP A 465 -34.02 -52.21 -26.11
N GLU A 466 -32.94 -51.68 -25.45
CA GLU A 466 -33.10 -50.56 -24.52
C GLU A 466 -33.62 -49.27 -25.19
N LEU A 467 -33.16 -48.98 -26.44
CA LEU A 467 -33.59 -47.81 -27.23
C LEU A 467 -34.98 -47.96 -27.85
N GLU A 468 -35.48 -49.20 -27.98
CA GLU A 468 -36.84 -49.51 -28.52
C GLU A 468 -37.88 -49.76 -27.40
N GLY A 469 -37.44 -49.73 -26.11
CA GLY A 469 -38.30 -49.96 -24.96
C GLY A 469 -39.37 -48.86 -24.79
N ASP A 470 -40.44 -49.20 -24.06
CA ASP A 470 -41.55 -48.27 -23.75
C ASP A 470 -41.08 -46.98 -23.03
N LYS A 471 -40.04 -47.10 -22.19
CA LYS A 471 -39.38 -46.00 -21.51
C LYS A 471 -37.87 -46.21 -21.48
N ILE A 472 -37.13 -45.28 -22.09
CA ILE A 472 -35.69 -45.32 -22.25
C ILE A 472 -35.02 -44.81 -21.00
N ASN A 473 -34.09 -45.59 -20.44
CA ASN A 473 -33.23 -45.15 -19.36
C ASN A 473 -31.90 -44.66 -19.93
N ILE A 474 -31.72 -43.33 -20.06
CA ILE A 474 -30.51 -42.74 -20.67
C ILE A 474 -29.22 -43.11 -19.92
N GLU A 475 -29.26 -43.30 -18.61
CA GLU A 475 -28.06 -43.70 -17.83
C GLU A 475 -27.66 -45.14 -18.18
N SER A 476 -28.64 -46.05 -18.28
CA SER A 476 -28.42 -47.42 -18.75
C SER A 476 -27.95 -47.47 -20.21
N THR A 477 -28.57 -46.68 -21.08
CA THR A 477 -28.22 -46.53 -22.49
C THR A 477 -26.77 -46.07 -22.66
N ASN A 478 -26.35 -45.02 -21.95
CA ASN A 478 -24.97 -44.51 -22.03
C ASN A 478 -23.95 -45.54 -21.51
N ARG A 479 -24.27 -46.27 -20.43
CA ARG A 479 -23.42 -47.35 -19.91
C ARG A 479 -23.24 -48.48 -20.92
N LEU A 480 -24.35 -48.93 -21.54
CA LEU A 480 -24.30 -49.97 -22.60
C LEU A 480 -23.51 -49.49 -23.83
N LEU A 481 -23.67 -48.23 -24.20
CA LEU A 481 -22.95 -47.63 -25.33
C LEU A 481 -21.44 -47.57 -25.07
N ASP A 482 -21.01 -47.23 -23.85
CA ASP A 482 -19.59 -47.22 -23.49
C ASP A 482 -19.00 -48.64 -23.51
N ILE A 483 -19.72 -49.64 -22.98
CA ILE A 483 -19.33 -51.04 -23.06
C ILE A 483 -19.18 -51.47 -24.51
N LEU A 484 -20.22 -51.25 -25.33
CA LEU A 484 -20.22 -51.59 -26.77
C LEU A 484 -19.09 -50.88 -27.54
N THR A 485 -18.76 -49.63 -27.17
CA THR A 485 -17.66 -48.91 -27.81
C THR A 485 -16.31 -49.61 -27.54
N ASN A 486 -16.09 -50.09 -26.32
CA ASN A 486 -14.88 -50.82 -25.95
C ASN A 486 -14.82 -52.18 -26.66
N ASP A 487 -15.94 -52.95 -26.63
CA ASP A 487 -16.02 -54.25 -27.33
C ASP A 487 -15.74 -54.12 -28.82
N MET A 488 -16.29 -53.09 -29.48
CA MET A 488 -16.02 -52.84 -30.90
C MET A 488 -14.57 -52.49 -31.19
N ASN A 489 -13.91 -51.73 -30.32
CA ASN A 489 -12.48 -51.43 -30.47
C ASN A 489 -11.64 -52.69 -30.32
N GLU A 490 -11.92 -53.52 -29.32
CA GLU A 490 -11.21 -54.78 -29.09
C GLU A 490 -11.41 -55.76 -30.26
N LEU A 491 -12.64 -55.86 -30.77
CA LEU A 491 -12.97 -56.69 -31.93
C LEU A 491 -12.26 -56.22 -33.22
N GLU A 492 -12.22 -54.89 -33.47
CA GLU A 492 -11.49 -54.33 -34.59
C GLU A 492 -9.99 -54.65 -34.53
N GLU A 493 -9.38 -54.45 -33.32
CA GLU A 493 -7.97 -54.81 -33.11
C GLU A 493 -7.68 -56.30 -33.29
N ALA A 494 -8.55 -57.16 -32.75
CA ALA A 494 -8.46 -58.61 -32.96
C ALA A 494 -8.54 -58.98 -34.44
N THR A 495 -9.49 -58.36 -35.19
CA THR A 495 -9.63 -58.55 -36.63
C THR A 495 -8.34 -58.21 -37.36
N TYR A 496 -7.75 -57.05 -37.05
CA TYR A 496 -6.47 -56.64 -37.66
C TYR A 496 -5.32 -57.61 -37.34
N ARG A 497 -5.20 -58.01 -36.07
CA ARG A 497 -4.14 -58.95 -35.64
C ARG A 497 -4.25 -60.31 -36.36
N ILE A 498 -5.46 -60.83 -36.44
CA ILE A 498 -5.71 -62.12 -37.14
C ILE A 498 -5.31 -62.04 -38.61
N VAL A 499 -5.81 -61.01 -39.32
CA VAL A 499 -5.52 -60.82 -40.74
C VAL A 499 -4.04 -60.54 -41.00
N GLN A 500 -3.41 -59.76 -40.15
CA GLN A 500 -1.98 -59.50 -40.25
C GLN A 500 -1.17 -60.79 -40.07
N ASN A 501 -1.39 -61.50 -38.95
CA ASN A 501 -0.63 -62.70 -38.64
C ASN A 501 -0.86 -63.80 -39.63
N SER A 502 -2.11 -64.04 -40.07
CA SER A 502 -2.42 -65.02 -41.13
C SER A 502 -1.70 -64.72 -42.45
N THR A 503 -1.79 -63.47 -42.92
CA THR A 503 -1.14 -63.06 -44.18
C THR A 503 0.38 -63.15 -44.10
N LEU A 504 0.97 -62.69 -42.99
CA LEU A 504 2.42 -62.79 -42.78
C LEU A 504 2.88 -64.26 -42.66
N THR A 505 2.13 -65.10 -41.94
CA THR A 505 2.41 -66.53 -41.85
C THR A 505 2.41 -67.18 -43.21
N GLU A 506 1.38 -67.01 -44.06
CA GLU A 506 1.32 -67.51 -45.41
C GLU A 506 2.52 -67.09 -46.26
N GLN A 507 2.92 -65.84 -46.18
CA GLN A 507 4.08 -65.32 -46.90
C GLN A 507 5.39 -65.91 -46.38
N LEU A 508 5.57 -66.07 -45.06
CA LEU A 508 6.77 -66.67 -44.46
C LEU A 508 6.86 -68.18 -44.72
N LEU A 509 5.73 -68.92 -44.65
CA LEU A 509 5.65 -70.29 -45.03
C LEU A 509 6.05 -70.50 -46.52
N GLN A 510 5.56 -69.64 -47.39
CA GLN A 510 5.89 -69.62 -48.80
C GLN A 510 7.38 -69.30 -49.02
N TYR A 511 7.91 -68.33 -48.27
CA TYR A 511 9.33 -67.94 -48.32
C TYR A 511 10.27 -69.05 -47.77
N SER A 512 9.85 -69.71 -46.70
CA SER A 512 10.64 -70.79 -46.04
C SER A 512 10.93 -71.97 -46.94
N ASN A 513 10.18 -72.19 -48.03
CA ASN A 513 10.45 -73.23 -49.03
C ASN A 513 11.87 -73.17 -49.63
N ARG A 514 12.55 -72.01 -49.50
CA ARG A 514 13.96 -71.90 -49.95
C ARG A 514 14.92 -72.62 -49.06
N TYR A 515 14.61 -72.83 -47.79
CA TYR A 515 15.51 -73.32 -46.76
C TYR A 515 15.13 -74.68 -46.23
N ARG A 516 13.86 -75.10 -46.30
CA ARG A 516 13.32 -76.33 -45.72
C ARG A 516 13.95 -77.62 -46.28
N SER A 517 14.55 -77.61 -47.50
CA SER A 517 15.26 -78.78 -48.07
C SER A 517 16.70 -78.91 -47.61
N PHE A 518 17.23 -77.88 -46.86
CA PHE A 518 18.62 -77.81 -46.45
C PHE A 518 18.77 -77.59 -44.95
N ASP A 519 17.71 -77.24 -44.23
CA ASP A 519 17.70 -76.95 -42.81
C ASP A 519 16.49 -77.63 -42.15
N ASP A 520 16.84 -78.62 -41.30
CA ASP A 520 15.86 -79.48 -40.61
C ASP A 520 15.05 -78.68 -39.59
N HIS A 521 15.62 -77.60 -39.00
CA HIS A 521 14.90 -76.72 -38.07
C HIS A 521 13.81 -75.89 -38.79
N VAL A 522 14.12 -75.40 -39.98
CA VAL A 522 13.12 -74.65 -40.79
C VAL A 522 12.05 -75.61 -41.27
N GLN A 523 12.38 -76.88 -41.62
CA GLN A 523 11.40 -77.89 -41.99
C GLN A 523 10.46 -78.23 -40.81
N ALA A 524 11.00 -78.45 -39.61
CA ALA A 524 10.18 -78.72 -38.42
C ALA A 524 9.28 -77.55 -38.06
N ALA A 525 9.79 -76.31 -38.10
CA ALA A 525 9.03 -75.11 -37.85
C ALA A 525 7.94 -74.87 -38.92
N PHE A 526 8.21 -75.20 -40.15
CA PHE A 526 7.18 -75.14 -41.23
C PHE A 526 6.03 -76.09 -40.92
N ASP A 527 6.31 -77.38 -40.59
CA ASP A 527 5.25 -78.33 -40.33
C ASP A 527 4.47 -78.02 -39.06
N GLU A 528 5.12 -77.49 -38.00
CA GLU A 528 4.49 -77.06 -36.80
C GLU A 528 3.63 -75.75 -37.01
N SER A 529 4.21 -74.77 -37.67
CA SER A 529 3.47 -73.53 -38.01
C SER A 529 2.26 -73.83 -38.90
N LEU A 530 2.39 -74.72 -39.91
CA LEU A 530 1.29 -75.12 -40.77
C LEU A 530 0.19 -75.84 -39.97
N TYR A 531 0.60 -76.74 -39.05
CA TYR A 531 -0.35 -77.46 -38.20
C TYR A 531 -1.15 -76.49 -37.30
N ILE A 532 -0.50 -75.51 -36.63
CA ILE A 532 -1.12 -74.50 -35.81
C ILE A 532 -2.06 -73.62 -36.69
N PHE A 533 -1.60 -73.26 -37.89
CA PHE A 533 -2.36 -72.47 -38.85
C PHE A 533 -3.67 -73.14 -39.31
N GLU A 534 -3.61 -74.42 -39.69
CA GLU A 534 -4.71 -75.16 -40.31
C GLU A 534 -5.62 -75.89 -39.30
N ARG A 535 -5.15 -76.15 -38.08
CA ARG A 535 -5.87 -76.98 -37.10
C ARG A 535 -6.23 -76.28 -35.80
N GLU A 536 -5.33 -75.41 -35.33
CA GLU A 536 -5.56 -74.69 -34.09
C GLU A 536 -6.12 -73.29 -34.32
N TYR A 537 -5.87 -72.75 -35.51
CA TYR A 537 -6.31 -71.42 -35.93
C TYR A 537 -5.67 -70.28 -35.08
N ASP A 538 -4.53 -70.59 -34.40
CA ASP A 538 -3.75 -69.58 -33.68
C ASP A 538 -2.73 -68.96 -34.63
N TYR A 539 -3.16 -67.93 -35.34
CA TYR A 539 -2.34 -67.25 -36.35
C TYR A 539 -1.17 -66.51 -35.75
N ALA A 540 -1.27 -66.10 -34.46
CA ALA A 540 -0.18 -65.41 -33.77
C ALA A 540 0.96 -66.42 -33.38
N ALA A 541 0.59 -67.59 -32.83
CA ALA A 541 1.54 -68.63 -32.51
C ALA A 541 2.17 -69.19 -33.80
N SER A 542 1.36 -69.45 -34.84
CA SER A 542 1.85 -69.92 -36.14
C SER A 542 2.86 -68.92 -36.76
N PHE A 543 2.57 -67.63 -36.77
CA PHE A 543 3.50 -66.57 -37.20
C PHE A 543 4.82 -66.62 -36.44
N LYS A 544 4.72 -66.71 -35.11
CA LYS A 544 5.89 -66.73 -34.24
C LYS A 544 6.80 -67.90 -34.52
N VAL A 545 6.25 -69.14 -34.66
CA VAL A 545 7.03 -70.32 -34.93
C VAL A 545 7.84 -70.19 -36.20
N ILE A 546 7.23 -69.81 -37.30
CA ILE A 546 7.90 -69.67 -38.60
C ILE A 546 8.84 -68.46 -38.67
N SER A 547 8.50 -67.39 -38.04
CA SER A 547 9.34 -66.19 -37.99
C SER A 547 10.61 -66.41 -37.19
N ASP A 548 10.55 -67.06 -35.98
CA ASP A 548 11.68 -67.37 -35.13
C ASP A 548 12.66 -68.28 -35.86
N ALA A 549 12.14 -69.31 -36.58
CA ALA A 549 12.98 -70.22 -37.35
C ALA A 549 13.70 -69.56 -38.53
N LEU A 550 12.99 -68.66 -39.24
CA LEU A 550 13.60 -67.94 -40.35
C LEU A 550 14.59 -66.87 -39.91
N GLU A 551 14.41 -66.24 -38.77
CA GLU A 551 15.36 -65.29 -38.20
C GLU A 551 16.68 -65.93 -37.81
N MET A 552 16.70 -67.24 -37.45
CA MET A 552 17.92 -67.98 -37.17
C MET A 552 18.74 -68.20 -38.44
N VAL A 553 18.11 -68.34 -39.59
CA VAL A 553 18.74 -68.59 -40.88
C VAL A 553 19.08 -67.30 -41.63
N GLU A 554 18.20 -66.35 -41.59
CA GLU A 554 18.33 -65.04 -42.28
C GLU A 554 17.87 -63.95 -41.36
N ALA A 555 18.80 -63.26 -40.66
CA ALA A 555 18.48 -62.17 -39.72
C ALA A 555 17.81 -61.02 -40.42
N GLY A 556 16.71 -60.47 -39.80
CA GLY A 556 15.92 -59.36 -40.33
C GLY A 556 14.90 -59.73 -41.43
N VAL A 557 14.66 -60.99 -41.67
CA VAL A 557 13.68 -61.43 -42.66
C VAL A 557 12.26 -61.09 -42.23
N THR A 558 11.95 -61.30 -40.94
CA THR A 558 10.63 -61.01 -40.39
C THR A 558 10.30 -59.53 -40.49
N ASP A 559 11.24 -58.64 -40.04
CA ASP A 559 11.05 -57.19 -40.13
C ASP A 559 10.83 -56.69 -41.56
N ARG A 560 11.48 -57.30 -42.54
CA ARG A 560 11.30 -56.98 -43.94
C ARG A 560 9.87 -57.31 -44.42
N PHE A 561 9.34 -58.46 -44.03
CA PHE A 561 7.97 -58.85 -44.38
C PHE A 561 6.95 -58.02 -43.65
N VAL A 562 7.11 -57.73 -42.37
CA VAL A 562 6.25 -56.85 -41.56
C VAL A 562 6.25 -55.46 -42.17
N THR A 563 7.43 -54.86 -42.45
CA THR A 563 7.54 -53.54 -43.08
C THR A 563 6.88 -53.50 -44.47
N SER A 564 7.01 -54.58 -45.26
CA SER A 564 6.36 -54.70 -46.57
C SER A 564 4.83 -54.76 -46.45
N TYR A 565 4.33 -55.53 -45.48
CA TYR A 565 2.93 -55.65 -45.17
C TYR A 565 2.36 -54.30 -44.74
N GLU A 566 3.02 -53.58 -43.85
CA GLU A 566 2.61 -52.26 -43.37
C GLU A 566 2.55 -51.24 -44.52
N LYS A 567 3.47 -51.28 -45.48
CA LYS A 567 3.47 -50.39 -46.65
C LYS A 567 2.37 -50.71 -47.65
N THR A 568 1.99 -52.00 -47.78
CA THR A 568 0.98 -52.47 -48.74
C THR A 568 -0.41 -52.63 -48.11
N ARG A 569 -0.50 -52.46 -46.80
CA ARG A 569 -1.70 -52.62 -46.01
C ARG A 569 -2.80 -51.65 -46.54
N GLU A 570 -3.88 -52.18 -47.03
CA GLU A 570 -5.09 -51.38 -47.22
C GLU A 570 -5.53 -50.80 -45.87
N GLN A 571 -5.79 -49.49 -45.83
CA GLN A 571 -6.42 -48.88 -44.65
C GLN A 571 -7.87 -49.36 -44.61
N ILE A 572 -8.09 -50.44 -43.87
CA ILE A 572 -9.45 -50.96 -43.69
C ILE A 572 -10.16 -50.03 -42.70
N ARG A 573 -11.20 -49.37 -43.14
CA ARG A 573 -12.17 -48.67 -42.30
C ARG A 573 -13.43 -49.52 -42.30
N PHE A 574 -13.76 -50.05 -41.13
CA PHE A 574 -15.01 -50.77 -40.94
C PHE A 574 -16.20 -49.85 -40.74
#